data_3264d2217325b0e1a9f852bd83f74bba
#
_entry.id   3264d2217325b0e1a9f852bd83f74bba
#
_cell.length_a   1.000
_cell.length_b   1.000
_cell.length_c   1.000
_cell.angle_alpha   90.00
_cell.angle_beta   90.00
_cell.angle_gamma   90.00
#
_symmetry.space_group_name_H-M   'P 1'
#
loop_
_entity.id
_entity.type
_entity.pdbx_description
1 polymer ?
#
loop_
_entity_poly.entity_id
_entity_poly.type
_entity_poly.pdbx_seq_one_letter_code
_entity_poly.pdbx_strand_id
1 'polypeptide(L)'
;MIAILGDSLPFQLISQKLDLPELQGEPEEVSKEKCKLAAATVKGPVMVEDTSLCFNALHGLPGVYIKWFLEKLGHEGLNNMLAAYEDKSAYAQCIFSFTPGPDQEPITFVGRTEGTIVAPRGPLDFGWDPVFHPDGKDGTFAELSKEEKNTISHRFRALEKLRAYLTDNAKSITDLIK
;
A
#
# COMPACT_ATOMS: atom_id res chain seq x y z
N MET A 1 8.73 1.21 8.22
CA MET A 1 8.86 2.36 7.30
C MET A 1 9.84 3.39 7.83
N ILE A 2 9.57 4.08 8.94
CA ILE A 2 10.49 5.10 9.52
C ILE A 2 11.89 4.55 9.75
N ALA A 3 12.03 3.33 10.27
CA ALA A 3 13.33 2.68 10.47
C ALA A 3 14.10 2.38 9.16
N ILE A 4 13.42 2.28 8.03
CA ILE A 4 14.05 1.99 6.73
C ILE A 4 14.44 3.28 6.00
N LEU A 5 13.63 4.34 6.12
CA LEU A 5 13.83 5.62 5.44
C LEU A 5 14.63 6.61 6.28
N GLY A 6 14.43 6.60 7.62
CA GLY A 6 14.90 7.67 8.50
C GLY A 6 16.41 7.86 8.56
N ASP A 7 17.19 6.78 8.51
CA ASP A 7 18.65 6.85 8.66
C ASP A 7 19.37 7.35 7.40
N SER A 8 18.67 7.44 6.27
CA SER A 8 19.26 7.84 4.97
C SER A 8 18.83 9.23 4.50
N LEU A 9 17.95 9.91 5.23
CA LEU A 9 17.39 11.20 4.83
C LEU A 9 17.91 12.34 5.72
N PRO A 10 18.16 13.55 5.15
CA PRO A 10 18.64 14.72 5.91
C PRO A 10 17.53 15.41 6.71
N PHE A 11 16.35 14.84 6.80
CA PHE A 11 15.18 15.32 7.54
C PHE A 11 14.52 14.19 8.33
N GLN A 12 13.83 14.56 9.40
CA GLN A 12 13.16 13.59 10.26
C GLN A 12 11.76 13.24 9.73
N LEU A 13 11.45 11.95 9.72
CA LEU A 13 10.10 11.45 9.45
C LEU A 13 9.33 11.31 10.76
N ILE A 14 8.17 11.94 10.85
CA ILE A 14 7.28 11.90 12.01
C ILE A 14 6.00 11.19 11.62
N SER A 15 5.59 10.18 12.39
CA SER A 15 4.29 9.53 12.21
C SER A 15 3.21 10.34 12.93
N GLN A 16 2.19 10.75 12.18
CA GLN A 16 1.04 11.48 12.70
C GLN A 16 -0.25 10.76 12.34
N LYS A 17 -1.11 10.52 13.33
CA LYS A 17 -2.45 9.98 13.08
C LYS A 17 -3.36 11.11 12.65
N LEU A 18 -3.95 10.98 11.46
CA LEU A 18 -4.96 11.89 10.93
C LEU A 18 -6.25 11.11 10.71
N ASP A 19 -7.38 11.75 10.97
CA ASP A 19 -8.70 11.24 10.64
C ASP A 19 -9.07 11.76 9.24
N LEU A 20 -8.73 10.96 8.22
CA LEU A 20 -8.99 11.27 6.83
C LEU A 20 -10.24 10.51 6.37
N PRO A 21 -11.07 11.11 5.49
CA PRO A 21 -12.23 10.42 4.94
C PRO A 21 -11.81 9.21 4.09
N GLU A 22 -12.63 8.15 4.15
CA GLU A 22 -12.49 7.01 3.24
C GLU A 22 -13.10 7.40 1.89
N LEU A 23 -12.24 7.59 0.89
CA LEU A 23 -12.64 8.04 -0.44
C LEU A 23 -12.95 6.86 -1.35
N GLN A 24 -13.82 7.10 -2.33
CA GLN A 24 -14.12 6.16 -3.41
C GLN A 24 -13.37 6.57 -4.68
N GLY A 25 -12.91 5.60 -5.46
CA GLY A 25 -12.25 5.84 -6.74
C GLY A 25 -11.15 4.83 -7.03
N GLU A 26 -10.40 5.11 -8.07
CA GLU A 26 -9.24 4.32 -8.43
C GLU A 26 -8.13 4.48 -7.37
N PRO A 27 -7.36 3.42 -7.08
CA PRO A 27 -6.39 3.43 -5.97
C PRO A 27 -5.42 4.61 -5.99
N GLU A 28 -4.93 4.99 -7.15
CA GLU A 28 -3.95 6.08 -7.29
C GLU A 28 -4.58 7.45 -7.06
N GLU A 29 -5.81 7.65 -7.54
CA GLU A 29 -6.58 8.88 -7.33
C GLU A 29 -6.93 9.06 -5.86
N VAL A 30 -7.42 7.99 -5.21
CA VAL A 30 -7.72 7.97 -3.77
C VAL A 30 -6.48 8.33 -2.95
N SER A 31 -5.32 7.74 -3.28
CA SER A 31 -4.08 8.01 -2.55
C SER A 31 -3.61 9.47 -2.72
N LYS A 32 -3.72 10.03 -3.93
CA LYS A 32 -3.42 11.45 -4.18
C LYS A 32 -4.33 12.37 -3.38
N GLU A 33 -5.63 12.15 -3.42
CA GLU A 33 -6.58 13.00 -2.69
C GLU A 33 -6.39 12.91 -1.17
N LYS A 34 -6.13 11.73 -0.63
CA LYS A 34 -5.75 11.56 0.79
C LYS A 34 -4.49 12.33 1.13
N CYS A 35 -3.50 12.31 0.24
CA CYS A 35 -2.25 13.06 0.42
C CYS A 35 -2.50 14.58 0.44
N LYS A 36 -3.34 15.11 -0.45
CA LYS A 36 -3.74 16.52 -0.47
C LYS A 36 -4.45 16.94 0.83
N LEU A 37 -5.41 16.13 1.29
CA LEU A 37 -6.13 16.38 2.54
C LEU A 37 -5.20 16.37 3.76
N ALA A 38 -4.28 15.40 3.79
CA ALA A 38 -3.26 15.34 4.84
C ALA A 38 -2.35 16.56 4.81
N ALA A 39 -1.88 17.00 3.64
CA ALA A 39 -1.03 18.17 3.49
C ALA A 39 -1.73 19.46 3.91
N ALA A 40 -3.01 19.62 3.59
CA ALA A 40 -3.83 20.75 4.03
C ALA A 40 -3.97 20.81 5.55
N THR A 41 -4.03 19.65 6.21
CA THR A 41 -4.12 19.54 7.67
C THR A 41 -2.78 19.82 8.34
N VAL A 42 -1.71 19.20 7.84
CA VAL A 42 -0.34 19.31 8.39
C VAL A 42 0.30 20.66 8.04
N LYS A 43 -0.12 21.27 6.92
CA LYS A 43 0.42 22.51 6.33
C LYS A 43 1.91 22.42 5.99
N GLY A 44 2.33 21.28 5.48
CA GLY A 44 3.71 21.02 5.13
C GLY A 44 3.88 19.74 4.32
N PRO A 45 5.13 19.29 4.15
CA PRO A 45 5.43 18.05 3.48
C PRO A 45 4.79 16.85 4.17
N VAL A 46 4.15 15.99 3.39
CA VAL A 46 3.47 14.79 3.91
C VAL A 46 3.54 13.66 2.92
N MET A 47 3.57 12.45 3.46
CA MET A 47 3.35 11.24 2.68
C MET A 47 2.27 10.39 3.34
N VAL A 48 1.49 9.72 2.51
CA VAL A 48 0.47 8.76 2.92
C VAL A 48 0.75 7.41 2.28
N GLU A 49 0.21 6.36 2.88
CA GLU A 49 0.31 4.98 2.38
C GLU A 49 -1.08 4.38 2.27
N ASP A 50 -1.37 3.76 1.13
CA ASP A 50 -2.58 3.00 0.88
C ASP A 50 -2.24 1.61 0.34
N THR A 51 -2.98 0.60 0.79
CA THR A 51 -2.81 -0.78 0.36
C THR A 51 -4.11 -1.31 -0.23
N SER A 52 -4.00 -2.01 -1.35
CA SER A 52 -5.11 -2.62 -2.08
C SER A 52 -4.85 -4.09 -2.34
N LEU A 53 -5.90 -4.90 -2.38
CA LEU A 53 -5.89 -6.25 -2.93
C LEU A 53 -6.87 -6.28 -4.10
N CYS A 54 -6.38 -6.62 -5.28
CA CYS A 54 -7.10 -6.47 -6.53
C CYS A 54 -7.22 -7.83 -7.22
N PHE A 55 -8.45 -8.25 -7.49
CA PHE A 55 -8.75 -9.51 -8.18
C PHE A 55 -8.91 -9.23 -9.69
N ASN A 56 -8.18 -9.93 -10.54
CA ASN A 56 -8.23 -9.70 -11.98
C ASN A 56 -9.60 -10.03 -12.56
N ALA A 57 -10.23 -11.12 -12.13
CA ALA A 57 -11.59 -11.49 -12.55
C ALA A 57 -12.65 -10.44 -12.19
N LEU A 58 -12.40 -9.59 -11.20
CA LEU A 58 -13.27 -8.51 -10.77
C LEU A 58 -12.75 -7.12 -11.19
N HIS A 59 -11.90 -7.08 -12.21
CA HIS A 59 -11.34 -5.85 -12.79
C HIS A 59 -10.69 -4.91 -11.74
N GLY A 60 -10.02 -5.50 -10.75
CA GLY A 60 -9.31 -4.76 -9.71
C GLY A 60 -10.06 -4.57 -8.39
N LEU A 61 -11.33 -4.97 -8.31
CA LEU A 61 -12.04 -5.01 -7.03
C LEU A 61 -11.56 -6.20 -6.18
N PRO A 62 -11.62 -6.11 -4.82
CA PRO A 62 -12.10 -4.97 -4.02
C PRO A 62 -11.19 -3.74 -3.99
N GLY A 63 -9.92 -3.83 -4.41
CA GLY A 63 -9.03 -2.69 -4.53
C GLY A 63 -8.84 -1.94 -3.21
N VAL A 64 -9.09 -0.64 -3.20
CA VAL A 64 -8.98 0.23 -2.01
C VAL A 64 -9.96 -0.14 -0.90
N TYR A 65 -11.05 -0.84 -1.23
CA TYR A 65 -12.08 -1.24 -0.29
C TYR A 65 -11.77 -2.52 0.46
N ILE A 66 -10.60 -3.12 0.22
CA ILE A 66 -10.22 -4.42 0.80
C ILE A 66 -10.41 -4.50 2.31
N LYS A 67 -10.15 -3.42 3.03
CA LYS A 67 -10.34 -3.37 4.49
C LYS A 67 -11.78 -3.68 4.87
N TRP A 68 -12.75 -3.04 4.21
CA TRP A 68 -14.19 -3.25 4.44
C TRP A 68 -14.64 -4.64 4.02
N PHE A 69 -14.16 -5.12 2.88
CA PHE A 69 -14.47 -6.46 2.41
C PHE A 69 -13.96 -7.52 3.38
N LEU A 70 -12.73 -7.41 3.83
CA LEU A 70 -12.16 -8.33 4.82
C LEU A 70 -12.93 -8.28 6.14
N GLU A 71 -13.27 -7.09 6.62
CA GLU A 71 -14.05 -6.92 7.86
C GLU A 71 -15.43 -7.57 7.79
N LYS A 72 -16.12 -7.42 6.67
CA LYS A 72 -17.49 -7.90 6.49
C LYS A 72 -17.58 -9.37 6.08
N LEU A 73 -16.66 -9.83 5.26
CA LEU A 73 -16.70 -11.16 4.64
C LEU A 73 -15.75 -12.17 5.27
N GLY A 74 -14.70 -11.68 5.94
CA GLY A 74 -13.60 -12.53 6.41
C GLY A 74 -12.77 -13.13 5.27
N HIS A 75 -11.78 -13.92 5.61
CA HIS A 75 -10.88 -14.57 4.65
C HIS A 75 -11.61 -15.54 3.71
N GLU A 76 -12.54 -16.34 4.24
CA GLU A 76 -13.36 -17.25 3.44
C GLU A 76 -14.24 -16.48 2.45
N GLY A 77 -14.87 -15.39 2.89
CA GLY A 77 -15.72 -14.58 2.04
C GLY A 77 -14.95 -13.94 0.89
N LEU A 78 -13.72 -13.49 1.11
CA LEU A 78 -12.85 -13.00 0.03
C LEU A 78 -12.58 -14.10 -1.01
N ASN A 79 -12.33 -15.32 -0.58
CA ASN A 79 -12.14 -16.45 -1.48
C ASN A 79 -13.43 -16.79 -2.25
N ASN A 80 -14.57 -16.77 -1.56
CA ASN A 80 -15.88 -17.08 -2.12
C ASN A 80 -16.34 -16.05 -3.18
N MET A 81 -15.86 -14.80 -3.13
CA MET A 81 -16.12 -13.82 -4.19
C MET A 81 -15.67 -14.30 -5.58
N LEU A 82 -14.68 -15.17 -5.63
CA LEU A 82 -14.16 -15.76 -6.87
C LEU A 82 -14.71 -17.16 -7.16
N ALA A 83 -15.68 -17.67 -6.40
CA ALA A 83 -16.17 -19.05 -6.53
C ALA A 83 -16.63 -19.39 -7.96
N ALA A 84 -17.30 -18.46 -8.64
CA ALA A 84 -17.82 -18.62 -9.99
C ALA A 84 -16.79 -18.33 -11.10
N TYR A 85 -15.60 -17.86 -10.76
CA TYR A 85 -14.56 -17.50 -11.75
C TYR A 85 -13.47 -18.57 -11.77
N GLU A 86 -13.01 -18.92 -12.97
CA GLU A 86 -11.83 -19.79 -13.14
C GLU A 86 -10.55 -19.03 -12.79
N ASP A 87 -10.48 -17.77 -13.20
CA ASP A 87 -9.35 -16.89 -12.88
C ASP A 87 -9.36 -16.49 -11.40
N LYS A 88 -8.35 -16.96 -10.66
CA LYS A 88 -8.07 -16.64 -9.27
C LYS A 88 -6.90 -15.68 -9.13
N SER A 89 -6.35 -15.19 -10.23
CA SER A 89 -5.20 -14.28 -10.20
C SER A 89 -5.56 -12.94 -9.58
N ALA A 90 -4.59 -12.38 -8.89
CA ALA A 90 -4.75 -11.13 -8.15
C ALA A 90 -3.41 -10.42 -8.05
N TYR A 91 -3.44 -9.17 -7.66
CA TYR A 91 -2.23 -8.45 -7.26
C TYR A 91 -2.45 -7.67 -5.96
N ALA A 92 -1.43 -7.71 -5.14
CA ALA A 92 -1.30 -6.82 -3.99
C ALA A 92 -0.66 -5.51 -4.45
N GLN A 93 -1.20 -4.38 -4.05
CA GLN A 93 -0.69 -3.06 -4.43
C GLN A 93 -0.50 -2.19 -3.20
N CYS A 94 0.62 -1.49 -3.15
CA CYS A 94 0.87 -0.41 -2.21
C CYS A 94 1.17 0.86 -2.98
N ILE A 95 0.58 1.95 -2.56
CA ILE A 95 0.81 3.28 -3.11
C ILE A 95 1.27 4.19 -1.98
N PHE A 96 2.47 4.74 -2.11
CA PHE A 96 2.87 5.91 -1.36
C PHE A 96 2.59 7.14 -2.19
N SER A 97 1.97 8.14 -1.61
CA SER A 97 1.83 9.47 -2.20
C SER A 97 2.57 10.47 -1.35
N PHE A 98 3.35 11.32 -1.98
CA PHE A 98 4.13 12.38 -1.33
C PHE A 98 3.84 13.73 -1.97
N THR A 99 3.67 14.75 -1.15
CA THR A 99 3.67 16.16 -1.59
C THR A 99 4.55 17.00 -0.68
N PRO A 100 5.30 17.96 -1.23
CA PRO A 100 6.08 18.89 -0.41
C PRO A 100 5.25 19.98 0.27
N GLY A 101 3.97 20.09 -0.06
CA GLY A 101 3.07 21.07 0.55
C GLY A 101 1.65 21.02 0.02
N PRO A 102 0.71 21.75 0.64
CA PRO A 102 -0.73 21.66 0.32
C PRO A 102 -1.09 22.17 -1.08
N ASP A 103 -0.28 23.04 -1.66
CA ASP A 103 -0.55 23.66 -2.97
C ASP A 103 0.18 22.94 -4.12
N GLN A 104 0.73 21.75 -3.87
CA GLN A 104 1.48 20.99 -4.86
C GLN A 104 0.83 19.63 -5.12
N GLU A 105 0.85 19.22 -6.38
CA GLU A 105 0.27 17.94 -6.79
C GLU A 105 1.09 16.77 -6.22
N PRO A 106 0.46 15.81 -5.52
CA PRO A 106 1.15 14.66 -4.99
C PRO A 106 1.74 13.77 -6.09
N ILE A 107 2.92 13.23 -5.81
CA ILE A 107 3.60 12.23 -6.63
C ILE A 107 3.34 10.86 -6.02
N THR A 108 2.99 9.87 -6.85
CA THR A 108 2.67 8.51 -6.43
C THR A 108 3.82 7.54 -6.72
N PHE A 109 4.00 6.58 -5.83
CA PHE A 109 4.99 5.50 -5.92
C PHE A 109 4.28 4.17 -5.75
N VAL A 110 4.03 3.49 -6.86
CA VAL A 110 3.24 2.26 -6.91
C VAL A 110 4.15 1.05 -6.89
N GLY A 111 3.90 0.13 -5.95
CA GLY A 111 4.50 -1.20 -5.90
C GLY A 111 3.41 -2.26 -6.03
N ARG A 112 3.63 -3.28 -6.86
CA ARG A 112 2.73 -4.41 -7.05
C ARG A 112 3.46 -5.72 -6.87
N THR A 113 2.74 -6.73 -6.38
CA THR A 113 3.16 -8.12 -6.34
C THR A 113 2.03 -8.95 -6.89
N GLU A 114 2.29 -9.67 -7.96
CA GLU A 114 1.34 -10.58 -8.60
C GLU A 114 1.22 -11.87 -7.78
N GLY A 115 0.06 -12.51 -7.86
CA GLY A 115 -0.21 -13.74 -7.14
C GLY A 115 -1.61 -14.30 -7.41
N THR A 116 -2.05 -15.18 -6.53
CA THR A 116 -3.32 -15.89 -6.65
C THR A 116 -4.05 -15.89 -5.32
N ILE A 117 -5.37 -15.76 -5.38
CA ILE A 117 -6.23 -15.91 -4.20
C ILE A 117 -6.43 -17.40 -3.95
N VAL A 118 -6.14 -17.80 -2.72
CA VAL A 118 -6.20 -19.18 -2.26
C VAL A 118 -7.01 -19.30 -0.97
N ALA A 119 -7.43 -20.52 -0.61
CA ALA A 119 -8.00 -20.79 0.69
C ALA A 119 -7.02 -20.31 1.80
N PRO A 120 -7.53 -19.75 2.92
CA PRO A 120 -6.67 -19.18 3.95
C PRO A 120 -5.65 -20.18 4.48
N ARG A 121 -4.37 -19.80 4.52
CA ARG A 121 -3.27 -20.58 5.09
C ARG A 121 -2.34 -19.68 5.91
N GLY A 122 -1.77 -20.24 6.95
CA GLY A 122 -0.91 -19.53 7.88
C GLY A 122 -1.67 -18.77 8.97
N PRO A 123 -0.97 -17.96 9.77
CA PRO A 123 -1.57 -17.15 10.83
C PRO A 123 -2.62 -16.17 10.28
N LEU A 124 -3.76 -16.06 10.95
CA LEU A 124 -4.88 -15.20 10.54
C LEU A 124 -4.80 -13.78 11.15
N ASP A 125 -3.70 -13.45 11.78
CA ASP A 125 -3.56 -12.26 12.62
C ASP A 125 -3.36 -10.96 11.83
N PHE A 126 -2.96 -11.05 10.57
CA PHE A 126 -2.56 -9.87 9.80
C PHE A 126 -3.28 -9.76 8.46
N GLY A 127 -4.34 -8.94 8.45
CA GLY A 127 -5.00 -8.51 7.22
C GLY A 127 -5.44 -9.67 6.33
N TRP A 128 -5.26 -9.51 5.04
CA TRP A 128 -5.60 -10.48 3.99
C TRP A 128 -4.41 -11.38 3.57
N ASP A 129 -3.28 -11.28 4.22
CA ASP A 129 -2.08 -12.09 3.96
C ASP A 129 -2.37 -13.60 3.81
N PRO A 130 -3.25 -14.21 4.64
CA PRO A 130 -3.54 -15.65 4.56
C PRO A 130 -4.16 -16.12 3.24
N VAL A 131 -4.82 -15.25 2.49
CA VAL A 131 -5.48 -15.60 1.22
C VAL A 131 -4.69 -15.21 -0.02
N PHE A 132 -3.56 -14.56 0.12
CA PHE A 132 -2.74 -14.12 -1.01
C PHE A 132 -1.45 -14.95 -1.13
N HIS A 133 -1.36 -15.71 -2.22
CA HIS A 133 -0.19 -16.52 -2.57
C HIS A 133 0.60 -15.79 -3.66
N PRO A 134 1.75 -15.17 -3.33
CA PRO A 134 2.55 -14.46 -4.32
C PRO A 134 3.20 -15.43 -5.30
N ASP A 135 3.31 -15.01 -6.57
CA ASP A 135 3.91 -15.83 -7.61
C ASP A 135 5.37 -16.18 -7.30
N GLY A 136 5.74 -17.41 -7.61
CA GLY A 136 7.11 -17.93 -7.41
C GLY A 136 7.50 -18.19 -5.96
N LYS A 137 6.53 -18.28 -5.05
CA LYS A 137 6.74 -18.66 -3.65
C LYS A 137 5.96 -19.92 -3.29
N ASP A 138 6.37 -20.59 -2.22
CA ASP A 138 5.75 -21.84 -1.79
C ASP A 138 4.58 -21.65 -0.81
N GLY A 139 4.38 -20.42 -0.31
CA GLY A 139 3.37 -20.12 0.68
C GLY A 139 2.67 -18.76 0.45
N THR A 140 1.58 -18.54 1.21
CA THR A 140 0.90 -17.25 1.28
C THR A 140 1.77 -16.20 1.97
N PHE A 141 1.41 -14.92 1.85
CA PHE A 141 2.12 -13.87 2.59
C PHE A 141 2.14 -14.10 4.12
N ALA A 142 1.14 -14.81 4.66
CA ALA A 142 1.09 -15.16 6.07
C ALA A 142 2.05 -16.31 6.44
N GLU A 143 2.39 -17.17 5.49
CA GLU A 143 3.29 -18.31 5.70
C GLU A 143 4.77 -17.93 5.45
N LEU A 144 5.04 -16.86 4.71
CA LEU A 144 6.41 -16.41 4.45
C LEU A 144 7.06 -15.77 5.68
N SER A 145 8.37 -15.94 5.82
CA SER A 145 9.13 -15.17 6.79
C SER A 145 9.05 -13.66 6.50
N LYS A 146 9.27 -12.84 7.53
CA LYS A 146 9.30 -11.38 7.36
C LYS A 146 10.38 -10.94 6.37
N GLU A 147 11.52 -11.60 6.41
CA GLU A 147 12.66 -11.36 5.54
C GLU A 147 12.28 -11.62 4.08
N GLU A 148 11.70 -12.79 3.78
CA GLU A 148 11.26 -13.14 2.43
C GLU A 148 10.17 -12.19 1.93
N LYS A 149 9.14 -11.94 2.74
CA LYS A 149 8.06 -11.02 2.39
C LYS A 149 8.60 -9.62 2.09
N ASN A 150 9.55 -9.12 2.89
CA ASN A 150 10.13 -7.81 2.70
C ASN A 150 10.93 -7.65 1.40
N THR A 151 11.37 -8.73 0.77
CA THR A 151 12.09 -8.66 -0.52
C THR A 151 11.18 -8.64 -1.74
N ILE A 152 9.93 -9.07 -1.59
CA ILE A 152 9.00 -9.24 -2.73
C ILE A 152 7.71 -8.47 -2.59
N SER A 153 7.41 -7.94 -1.40
CA SER A 153 6.11 -7.33 -1.14
C SER A 153 5.87 -6.06 -1.97
N HIS A 154 4.61 -5.83 -2.28
CA HIS A 154 4.11 -4.60 -2.89
C HIS A 154 4.57 -3.35 -2.13
N ARG A 155 4.54 -3.40 -0.80
CA ARG A 155 5.02 -2.31 0.07
C ARG A 155 6.52 -2.05 -0.10
N PHE A 156 7.36 -3.08 -0.13
CA PHE A 156 8.78 -2.93 -0.34
C PHE A 156 9.09 -2.27 -1.68
N ARG A 157 8.44 -2.73 -2.74
CA ARG A 157 8.62 -2.18 -4.10
C ARG A 157 8.20 -0.72 -4.22
N ALA A 158 7.11 -0.33 -3.56
CA ALA A 158 6.68 1.06 -3.52
C ALA A 158 7.64 1.93 -2.70
N LEU A 159 8.09 1.40 -1.55
CA LEU A 159 9.02 2.07 -0.64
C LEU A 159 10.39 2.33 -1.28
N GLU A 160 10.90 1.42 -2.08
CA GLU A 160 12.16 1.61 -2.82
C GLU A 160 12.06 2.80 -3.80
N LYS A 161 10.96 2.93 -4.52
CA LYS A 161 10.71 4.05 -5.43
C LYS A 161 10.62 5.37 -4.67
N LEU A 162 9.87 5.41 -3.58
CA LEU A 162 9.77 6.57 -2.72
C LEU A 162 11.13 6.97 -2.15
N ARG A 163 11.91 6.01 -1.67
CA ARG A 163 13.25 6.23 -1.11
C ARG A 163 14.18 6.86 -2.14
N ALA A 164 14.23 6.32 -3.36
CA ALA A 164 15.04 6.87 -4.43
C ALA A 164 14.66 8.34 -4.69
N TYR A 165 13.37 8.63 -4.85
CA TYR A 165 12.88 9.99 -5.05
C TYR A 165 13.27 10.94 -3.92
N LEU A 166 13.04 10.55 -2.68
CA LEU A 166 13.36 11.39 -1.51
C LEU A 166 14.87 11.65 -1.38
N THR A 167 15.70 10.66 -1.74
CA THR A 167 17.16 10.80 -1.72
C THR A 167 17.62 11.77 -2.81
N ASP A 168 17.12 11.60 -4.04
CA ASP A 168 17.50 12.43 -5.18
C ASP A 168 17.03 13.90 -5.03
N ASN A 169 15.94 14.12 -4.31
CA ASN A 169 15.34 15.44 -4.08
C ASN A 169 15.56 15.98 -2.65
N ALA A 170 16.41 15.34 -1.86
CA ALA A 170 16.58 15.64 -0.44
C ALA A 170 16.89 17.11 -0.18
N LYS A 171 17.73 17.75 -1.01
CA LYS A 171 18.08 19.17 -0.87
C LYS A 171 16.85 20.06 -1.06
N SER A 172 16.12 19.87 -2.15
CA SER A 172 14.93 20.66 -2.46
C SER A 172 13.85 20.50 -1.38
N ILE A 173 13.65 19.29 -0.88
CA ILE A 173 12.70 19.00 0.18
C ILE A 173 13.14 19.68 1.49
N THR A 174 14.43 19.61 1.84
CA THR A 174 14.98 20.27 3.03
C THR A 174 14.80 21.79 2.98
N ASP A 175 14.95 22.41 1.82
CA ASP A 175 14.77 23.86 1.65
C ASP A 175 13.30 24.28 1.78
N LEU A 176 12.35 23.40 1.54
CA LEU A 176 10.91 23.62 1.74
C LEU A 176 10.43 23.43 3.18
N ILE A 177 11.20 22.74 4.01
CA ILE A 177 10.86 22.46 5.41
C ILE A 177 11.36 23.59 6.36
N LYS A 178 12.26 24.43 5.90
CA LYS A 178 12.81 25.58 6.65
C LYS A 178 11.85 26.76 6.63
#